data_5eb5069ed06a7f921b37ed1e3bd7a373
#
_entry.id   5eb5069ed06a7f921b37ed1e3bd7a373
#
_cell.length_a   1.000
_cell.length_b   1.000
_cell.length_c   1.000
_cell.angle_alpha   90.00
_cell.angle_beta   90.00
_cell.angle_gamma   90.00
#
_symmetry.space_group_name_H-M   'P 1'
#
loop_
_entity.id
_entity.type
_entity.pdbx_description
1 polymer ?
#
loop_
_entity_poly.entity_id
_entity_poly.type
_entity_poly.pdbx_seq_one_letter_code
_entity_poly.pdbx_strand_id
1 'polypeptide(L)'
;MFIKPEYIKDVFKNDYKRVGRSPSLSVEIGSIESLDKFLEKAQEEGHFTGSISYEKKRDYFGALFWNIAPFLLLIGIWMFAMRRMSGGGGSGGANPFNVGKSKAQVYEKGDKTNRITFKDVAGQAEAKQEVEEIVEFLKQPQKYTELGGKIPKGALLVGPPGTGKTLLAKAVAGEADVPFFSLSGSDFVEMFVGVGASRVRDLFRQAKEKAPCIIFIDEIDAVGRARGKNPSMGGNDERENTLNQLLTEMDGFGSNSGVIILAATNRVDILDKALLRAGRFDRQIHVDLPDLNERKEVFGVHLKPLKLDHSVDIDLLARQTPGFSGADIANVCNEAALIAARHGRPAVGKQDFLDAVDLSLIHI
;
A
#
# COMPACT_ATOMS: atom_id res chain seq x y z
N MET A 1 -42.21 -58.13 6.07
CA MET A 1 -42.53 -59.47 5.57
C MET A 1 -43.24 -59.33 4.23
N PHE A 2 -42.84 -60.06 3.23
CA PHE A 2 -43.50 -60.06 1.88
C PHE A 2 -44.31 -61.31 1.79
N ILE A 3 -45.56 -61.19 1.33
CA ILE A 3 -46.40 -62.34 1.04
C ILE A 3 -46.23 -62.71 -0.43
N LYS A 4 -46.08 -64.01 -0.77
CA LYS A 4 -45.98 -64.46 -2.15
C LYS A 4 -47.22 -64.02 -2.95
N PRO A 5 -47.07 -63.56 -4.18
CA PRO A 5 -48.19 -63.02 -4.98
C PRO A 5 -49.38 -63.90 -5.04
N GLU A 6 -49.16 -65.22 -4.98
CA GLU A 6 -50.19 -66.28 -5.03
C GLU A 6 -51.21 -66.22 -3.89
N TYR A 7 -50.70 -65.78 -2.64
CA TYR A 7 -51.50 -65.77 -1.43
C TYR A 7 -52.03 -64.39 -1.03
N ILE A 8 -51.69 -63.33 -1.81
CA ILE A 8 -52.09 -61.97 -1.53
C ILE A 8 -53.61 -61.81 -1.48
N LYS A 9 -54.34 -62.48 -2.38
CA LYS A 9 -55.81 -62.46 -2.45
C LYS A 9 -56.41 -63.11 -1.23
N ASP A 10 -55.83 -64.20 -0.77
CA ASP A 10 -56.38 -64.99 0.35
C ASP A 10 -56.20 -64.26 1.69
N VAL A 11 -55.10 -63.54 1.84
CA VAL A 11 -54.73 -62.76 3.07
C VAL A 11 -55.47 -61.42 3.13
N PHE A 12 -55.53 -60.68 2.00
CA PHE A 12 -56.07 -59.33 1.97
C PHE A 12 -57.49 -59.20 1.38
N LYS A 13 -58.09 -60.27 0.96
CA LYS A 13 -59.47 -60.32 0.41
C LYS A 13 -59.79 -59.15 -0.51
N ASN A 14 -60.50 -58.12 -0.01
CA ASN A 14 -60.93 -56.96 -0.82
C ASN A 14 -59.87 -55.90 -1.05
N ASP A 15 -58.79 -55.84 -0.21
CA ASP A 15 -57.73 -54.81 -0.28
C ASP A 15 -56.48 -55.27 -1.08
N TYR A 16 -56.51 -56.42 -1.74
CA TYR A 16 -55.36 -56.98 -2.44
C TYR A 16 -54.77 -56.04 -3.51
N LYS A 17 -55.60 -55.15 -4.08
CA LYS A 17 -55.15 -54.17 -5.08
C LYS A 17 -54.23 -53.06 -4.55
N ARG A 18 -54.19 -52.86 -3.23
CA ARG A 18 -53.34 -51.85 -2.57
C ARG A 18 -51.98 -52.38 -2.14
N VAL A 19 -51.78 -53.68 -2.23
CA VAL A 19 -50.54 -54.33 -1.84
C VAL A 19 -49.55 -54.24 -3.01
N GLY A 20 -48.65 -53.27 -2.96
CA GLY A 20 -47.61 -53.05 -3.93
C GLY A 20 -46.31 -53.82 -3.67
N ARG A 21 -45.19 -53.31 -4.14
CA ARG A 21 -43.84 -53.87 -3.91
C ARG A 21 -43.27 -53.61 -2.52
N SER A 22 -44.02 -52.97 -1.63
CA SER A 22 -43.64 -52.74 -0.22
C SER A 22 -43.93 -53.95 0.66
N PRO A 23 -43.22 -54.14 1.79
CA PRO A 23 -43.53 -55.24 2.71
C PRO A 23 -44.96 -55.13 3.20
N SER A 24 -45.71 -56.25 3.05
CA SER A 24 -47.12 -56.29 3.33
C SER A 24 -47.44 -56.35 4.84
N LEU A 25 -46.49 -56.79 5.62
CA LEU A 25 -46.61 -56.90 7.10
C LEU A 25 -45.30 -56.46 7.76
N SER A 26 -45.37 -55.66 8.81
CA SER A 26 -44.27 -55.34 9.69
C SER A 26 -44.52 -55.91 11.10
N VAL A 27 -43.52 -56.51 11.68
CA VAL A 27 -43.55 -57.05 13.02
C VAL A 27 -42.39 -56.51 13.80
N GLU A 28 -42.63 -55.94 14.96
CA GLU A 28 -41.55 -55.59 15.89
C GLU A 28 -41.02 -56.85 16.59
N ILE A 29 -39.71 -57.04 16.53
CA ILE A 29 -39.00 -58.16 17.13
C ILE A 29 -38.03 -57.67 18.16
N GLY A 30 -37.96 -58.31 19.33
CA GLY A 30 -37.07 -57.89 20.43
C GLY A 30 -35.58 -58.15 20.14
N SER A 31 -35.27 -59.32 19.55
CA SER A 31 -33.94 -59.61 19.06
C SER A 31 -33.98 -60.56 17.83
N ILE A 32 -32.99 -60.45 16.97
CA ILE A 32 -32.86 -61.33 15.77
C ILE A 32 -32.63 -62.80 16.22
N GLU A 33 -31.80 -63.01 17.26
CA GLU A 33 -31.50 -64.35 17.77
C GLU A 33 -32.72 -65.07 18.32
N SER A 34 -33.64 -64.33 18.97
CA SER A 34 -34.89 -64.92 19.49
C SER A 34 -35.84 -65.30 18.36
N LEU A 35 -35.86 -64.50 17.29
CA LEU A 35 -36.66 -64.80 16.10
C LEU A 35 -36.11 -65.99 15.36
N ASP A 36 -34.79 -66.11 15.19
CA ASP A 36 -34.12 -67.24 14.55
C ASP A 36 -34.44 -68.56 15.25
N LYS A 37 -34.27 -68.62 16.57
CA LYS A 37 -34.61 -69.79 17.41
C LYS A 37 -36.09 -70.16 17.26
N PHE A 38 -36.97 -69.19 17.23
CA PHE A 38 -38.40 -69.45 17.06
C PHE A 38 -38.73 -70.04 15.66
N LEU A 39 -38.08 -69.48 14.62
CA LEU A 39 -38.28 -69.92 13.23
C LEU A 39 -37.66 -71.30 12.95
N GLU A 40 -36.47 -71.59 13.54
CA GLU A 40 -35.88 -72.93 13.49
C GLU A 40 -36.81 -73.97 14.13
N LYS A 41 -37.33 -73.68 15.31
CA LYS A 41 -38.27 -74.58 16.01
C LYS A 41 -39.58 -74.77 15.19
N ALA A 42 -40.10 -73.69 14.60
CA ALA A 42 -41.30 -73.76 13.75
C ALA A 42 -41.03 -74.54 12.43
N GLN A 43 -39.76 -74.57 11.96
CA GLN A 43 -39.35 -75.32 10.81
C GLN A 43 -39.19 -76.82 11.13
N GLU A 44 -38.65 -77.16 12.31
CA GLU A 44 -38.56 -78.53 12.80
C GLU A 44 -39.96 -79.15 13.04
N GLU A 45 -40.89 -78.36 13.59
CA GLU A 45 -42.28 -78.77 13.81
C GLU A 45 -43.14 -78.80 12.54
N GLY A 46 -42.58 -78.47 11.39
CA GLY A 46 -43.26 -78.52 10.09
C GLY A 46 -44.26 -77.38 9.84
N HIS A 47 -44.27 -76.37 10.72
CA HIS A 47 -45.17 -75.22 10.59
C HIS A 47 -44.68 -74.13 9.66
N PHE A 48 -43.39 -74.19 9.27
CA PHE A 48 -42.77 -73.21 8.35
C PHE A 48 -41.81 -73.87 7.38
N THR A 49 -42.08 -73.70 6.09
CA THR A 49 -41.29 -74.28 4.98
C THR A 49 -40.59 -73.30 4.07
N GLY A 50 -40.47 -72.03 4.54
CA GLY A 50 -39.85 -70.92 3.80
C GLY A 50 -38.39 -70.74 4.05
N SER A 51 -37.66 -70.11 3.12
CA SER A 51 -36.31 -69.65 3.36
C SER A 51 -36.32 -68.21 3.92
N ILE A 52 -35.52 -67.99 4.93
CA ILE A 52 -35.39 -66.67 5.59
C ILE A 52 -34.22 -65.95 4.93
N SER A 53 -34.46 -64.74 4.44
CA SER A 53 -33.39 -63.83 4.00
C SER A 53 -33.49 -62.51 4.72
N TYR A 54 -32.37 -62.06 5.25
CA TYR A 54 -32.30 -60.77 5.91
C TYR A 54 -31.78 -59.70 4.97
N GLU A 55 -32.60 -58.70 4.65
CA GLU A 55 -32.15 -57.49 3.96
C GLU A 55 -31.85 -56.41 4.95
N LYS A 56 -30.57 -56.04 5.04
CA LYS A 56 -30.11 -54.90 5.83
C LYS A 56 -30.43 -53.62 5.07
N LYS A 57 -31.47 -52.90 5.45
CA LYS A 57 -31.77 -51.58 4.90
C LYS A 57 -30.64 -50.63 5.30
N ARG A 58 -29.74 -50.38 4.38
CA ARG A 58 -28.68 -49.35 4.58
C ARG A 58 -29.33 -47.98 4.43
N ASP A 59 -29.34 -47.19 5.50
CA ASP A 59 -29.69 -45.79 5.46
C ASP A 59 -28.51 -45.01 4.83
N TYR A 60 -28.52 -44.98 3.47
CA TYR A 60 -27.52 -44.23 2.70
C TYR A 60 -27.56 -42.74 3.00
N PHE A 61 -28.73 -42.18 3.32
CA PHE A 61 -28.89 -40.77 3.65
C PHE A 61 -28.22 -40.39 4.98
N GLY A 62 -28.38 -41.21 6.03
CA GLY A 62 -27.72 -40.94 7.34
C GLY A 62 -26.20 -41.03 7.22
N ALA A 63 -25.67 -42.08 6.58
CA ALA A 63 -24.25 -42.26 6.37
C ALA A 63 -23.62 -41.13 5.53
N LEU A 64 -24.29 -40.68 4.48
CA LEU A 64 -23.87 -39.59 3.59
C LEU A 64 -23.87 -38.26 4.37
N PHE A 65 -24.92 -38.01 5.15
CA PHE A 65 -25.02 -36.77 5.96
C PHE A 65 -23.90 -36.69 6.99
N TRP A 66 -23.61 -37.73 7.75
CA TRP A 66 -22.54 -37.75 8.73
C TRP A 66 -21.14 -37.65 8.12
N ASN A 67 -20.94 -38.10 6.90
CA ASN A 67 -19.67 -37.92 6.20
C ASN A 67 -19.51 -36.52 5.63
N ILE A 68 -20.56 -35.82 5.22
CA ILE A 68 -20.51 -34.50 4.59
C ILE A 68 -20.66 -33.38 5.63
N ALA A 69 -21.38 -33.61 6.73
CA ALA A 69 -21.64 -32.61 7.77
C ALA A 69 -20.38 -31.92 8.33
N PRO A 70 -19.26 -32.62 8.65
CA PRO A 70 -18.05 -31.98 9.12
C PRO A 70 -17.40 -31.06 8.07
N PHE A 71 -17.50 -31.42 6.77
CA PHE A 71 -16.99 -30.56 5.69
C PHE A 71 -17.84 -29.30 5.51
N LEU A 72 -19.17 -29.43 5.59
CA LEU A 72 -20.08 -28.28 5.55
C LEU A 72 -19.88 -27.36 6.75
N LEU A 73 -19.60 -27.91 7.92
CA LEU A 73 -19.30 -27.15 9.14
C LEU A 73 -17.98 -26.39 8.99
N LEU A 74 -16.94 -27.04 8.46
CA LEU A 74 -15.66 -26.40 8.17
C LEU A 74 -15.81 -25.27 7.13
N ILE A 75 -16.57 -25.49 6.06
CA ILE A 75 -16.87 -24.46 5.05
C ILE A 75 -17.67 -23.32 5.69
N GLY A 76 -18.64 -23.61 6.56
CA GLY A 76 -19.41 -22.61 7.30
C GLY A 76 -18.54 -21.75 8.21
N ILE A 77 -17.64 -22.39 8.99
CA ILE A 77 -16.68 -21.69 9.85
C ILE A 77 -15.73 -20.85 8.99
N TRP A 78 -15.22 -21.39 7.90
CA TRP A 78 -14.34 -20.69 6.97
C TRP A 78 -15.04 -19.48 6.33
N MET A 79 -16.28 -19.65 5.87
CA MET A 79 -17.09 -18.56 5.31
C MET A 79 -17.47 -17.51 6.35
N PHE A 80 -17.75 -17.93 7.61
CA PHE A 80 -18.00 -17.03 8.73
C PHE A 80 -16.75 -16.24 9.11
N ALA A 81 -15.59 -16.91 9.19
CA ALA A 81 -14.29 -16.26 9.42
C ALA A 81 -13.94 -15.27 8.31
N MET A 82 -14.14 -15.66 7.03
CA MET A 82 -13.95 -14.74 5.89
C MET A 82 -14.90 -13.54 5.96
N ARG A 83 -16.17 -13.75 6.30
CA ARG A 83 -17.15 -12.67 6.40
C ARG A 83 -16.84 -11.72 7.55
N ARG A 84 -16.30 -12.23 8.66
CA ARG A 84 -15.85 -11.43 9.80
C ARG A 84 -14.55 -10.65 9.48
N MET A 85 -13.67 -11.22 8.65
CA MET A 85 -12.48 -10.53 8.14
C MET A 85 -12.81 -9.51 7.04
N SER A 86 -13.89 -9.71 6.28
CA SER A 86 -14.30 -8.82 5.17
C SER A 86 -15.33 -7.76 5.57
N GLY A 87 -16.02 -7.91 6.70
CA GLY A 87 -17.17 -7.07 7.11
C GLY A 87 -16.93 -6.13 8.27
N GLY A 88 -15.71 -6.00 8.79
CA GLY A 88 -15.36 -5.08 9.87
C GLY A 88 -14.67 -3.85 9.32
N GLY A 89 -15.40 -2.77 9.08
CA GLY A 89 -14.83 -1.44 8.89
C GLY A 89 -14.03 -1.03 10.13
N GLY A 90 -12.70 -1.03 10.02
CA GLY A 90 -11.78 -0.60 11.08
C GLY A 90 -10.37 -1.12 10.80
N SER A 91 -9.54 -0.24 10.25
CA SER A 91 -8.07 -0.18 10.38
C SER A 91 -7.33 -1.51 10.62
N GLY A 92 -6.63 -2.06 9.60
CA GLY A 92 -5.42 -2.85 9.82
C GLY A 92 -5.45 -4.33 9.43
N GLY A 93 -6.40 -4.83 8.65
CA GLY A 93 -6.34 -6.17 8.08
C GLY A 93 -5.57 -6.20 6.75
N ALA A 94 -4.33 -6.70 6.77
CA ALA A 94 -3.56 -6.91 5.54
C ALA A 94 -4.30 -7.94 4.65
N ASN A 95 -5.06 -7.45 3.68
CA ASN A 95 -5.59 -8.29 2.60
C ASN A 95 -4.39 -8.83 1.81
N PRO A 96 -4.20 -10.15 1.71
CA PRO A 96 -3.08 -10.74 0.95
C PRO A 96 -3.09 -10.34 -0.52
N PHE A 97 -4.22 -9.86 -1.06
CA PHE A 97 -4.35 -9.33 -2.42
C PHE A 97 -3.93 -7.86 -2.58
N ASN A 98 -3.58 -7.14 -1.50
CA ASN A 98 -3.17 -5.73 -1.56
C ASN A 98 -1.64 -5.55 -1.63
N VAL A 99 -0.86 -6.63 -1.69
CA VAL A 99 0.61 -6.59 -1.67
C VAL A 99 1.21 -5.78 -2.83
N GLY A 100 0.52 -5.72 -3.97
CA GLY A 100 0.96 -4.97 -5.16
C GLY A 100 0.36 -3.57 -5.30
N LYS A 101 -0.46 -3.09 -4.35
CA LYS A 101 -0.99 -1.73 -4.43
C LYS A 101 0.02 -0.70 -3.96
N SER A 102 0.07 0.42 -4.66
CA SER A 102 0.87 1.57 -4.27
C SER A 102 0.45 2.11 -2.91
N LYS A 103 1.42 2.34 -2.00
CA LYS A 103 1.22 3.01 -0.71
C LYS A 103 1.40 4.53 -0.82
N ALA A 104 1.22 5.11 -2.02
CA ALA A 104 1.40 6.52 -2.24
C ALA A 104 0.56 7.35 -1.27
N GLN A 105 1.17 8.31 -0.62
CA GLN A 105 0.45 9.36 0.10
C GLN A 105 -0.14 10.29 -0.95
N VAL A 106 -1.47 10.36 -1.01
CA VAL A 106 -2.18 11.21 -1.95
C VAL A 106 -2.66 12.45 -1.21
N TYR A 107 -2.16 13.61 -1.62
CA TYR A 107 -2.69 14.91 -1.19
C TYR A 107 -3.70 15.35 -2.24
N GLU A 108 -4.98 15.41 -1.86
CA GLU A 108 -6.06 15.74 -2.79
C GLU A 108 -6.20 17.25 -3.01
N LYS A 109 -6.70 17.61 -4.20
CA LYS A 109 -7.04 18.98 -4.56
C LYS A 109 -8.10 19.51 -3.60
N GLY A 110 -7.87 20.71 -3.03
CA GLY A 110 -8.87 21.40 -2.20
C GLY A 110 -8.69 21.30 -0.69
N ASP A 111 -7.71 20.56 -0.18
CA ASP A 111 -7.38 20.56 1.25
C ASP A 111 -6.60 21.83 1.61
N LYS A 112 -7.37 22.92 1.91
CA LYS A 112 -6.80 24.25 2.22
C LYS A 112 -6.02 24.28 3.52
N THR A 113 -6.19 23.29 4.39
CA THR A 113 -5.62 23.29 5.74
C THR A 113 -4.15 22.85 5.75
N ASN A 114 -3.70 22.08 4.74
CA ASN A 114 -2.34 21.55 4.64
C ASN A 114 -1.62 21.90 3.33
N ARG A 115 -2.09 22.94 2.62
CA ARG A 115 -1.52 23.35 1.35
C ARG A 115 -0.22 24.10 1.54
N ILE A 116 0.88 23.48 1.20
CA ILE A 116 2.21 24.09 1.16
C ILE A 116 2.39 24.81 -0.17
N THR A 117 2.84 26.07 -0.14
CA THR A 117 3.07 26.92 -1.32
C THR A 117 4.51 27.44 -1.32
N PHE A 118 4.92 28.17 -2.35
CA PHE A 118 6.25 28.80 -2.39
C PHE A 118 6.50 29.80 -1.26
N LYS A 119 5.45 30.30 -0.62
CA LYS A 119 5.56 31.18 0.56
C LYS A 119 6.05 30.45 1.80
N ASP A 120 5.85 29.14 1.85
CA ASP A 120 6.25 28.28 2.96
C ASP A 120 7.69 27.74 2.78
N VAL A 121 8.27 27.92 1.59
CA VAL A 121 9.65 27.56 1.28
C VAL A 121 10.52 28.80 1.41
N ALA A 122 11.39 28.84 2.38
CA ALA A 122 12.37 29.92 2.56
C ALA A 122 13.58 29.69 1.64
N GLY A 123 14.15 30.76 1.10
CA GLY A 123 15.28 30.69 0.17
C GLY A 123 14.98 29.97 -1.13
N GLN A 124 16.01 29.36 -1.73
CA GLN A 124 15.94 28.54 -2.97
C GLN A 124 15.41 29.34 -4.17
N ALA A 125 15.81 30.60 -4.31
CA ALA A 125 15.28 31.49 -5.33
C ALA A 125 15.45 30.94 -6.75
N GLU A 126 16.62 30.39 -7.06
CA GLU A 126 16.93 29.81 -8.38
C GLU A 126 16.10 28.56 -8.64
N ALA A 127 16.07 27.61 -7.68
CA ALA A 127 15.27 26.40 -7.82
C ALA A 127 13.77 26.70 -7.96
N LYS A 128 13.25 27.69 -7.21
CA LYS A 128 11.86 28.16 -7.35
C LYS A 128 11.56 28.67 -8.75
N GLN A 129 12.45 29.49 -9.31
CA GLN A 129 12.29 30.02 -10.66
C GLN A 129 12.26 28.90 -11.71
N GLU A 130 13.11 27.89 -11.57
CA GLU A 130 13.13 26.75 -12.49
C GLU A 130 11.84 25.88 -12.39
N VAL A 131 11.32 25.66 -11.19
CA VAL A 131 10.08 24.90 -11.03
C VAL A 131 8.81 25.72 -11.33
N GLU A 132 8.88 27.04 -11.38
CA GLU A 132 7.74 27.90 -11.71
C GLU A 132 7.22 27.62 -13.13
N GLU A 133 8.09 27.30 -14.08
CA GLU A 133 7.68 26.85 -15.42
C GLU A 133 6.83 25.58 -15.37
N ILE A 134 7.13 24.64 -14.44
CA ILE A 134 6.34 23.44 -14.24
C ILE A 134 4.95 23.78 -13.69
N VAL A 135 4.88 24.74 -12.75
CA VAL A 135 3.61 25.23 -12.19
C VAL A 135 2.76 25.91 -13.27
N GLU A 136 3.36 26.81 -14.05
CA GLU A 136 2.65 27.47 -15.16
C GLU A 136 2.09 26.47 -16.16
N PHE A 137 2.89 25.49 -16.50
CA PHE A 137 2.48 24.44 -17.41
C PHE A 137 1.27 23.64 -16.86
N LEU A 138 1.31 23.23 -15.60
CA LEU A 138 0.18 22.50 -14.97
C LEU A 138 -1.09 23.37 -14.88
N LYS A 139 -0.93 24.69 -14.71
CA LYS A 139 -2.06 25.64 -14.69
C LYS A 139 -2.63 25.90 -16.08
N GLN A 140 -1.78 26.03 -17.10
CA GLN A 140 -2.15 26.45 -18.47
C GLN A 140 -1.47 25.62 -19.56
N PRO A 141 -1.76 24.31 -19.69
CA PRO A 141 -1.08 23.43 -20.64
C PRO A 141 -1.31 23.82 -22.10
N GLN A 142 -2.47 24.43 -22.41
CA GLN A 142 -2.82 24.84 -23.78
C GLN A 142 -1.87 25.89 -24.37
N LYS A 143 -1.42 26.84 -23.56
CA LYS A 143 -0.47 27.90 -23.95
C LYS A 143 0.81 27.33 -24.58
N TYR A 144 1.29 26.19 -24.06
CA TYR A 144 2.53 25.56 -24.52
C TYR A 144 2.29 24.65 -25.73
N THR A 145 1.16 23.94 -25.73
CA THR A 145 0.84 23.01 -26.83
C THR A 145 0.48 23.71 -28.12
N GLU A 146 -0.17 24.88 -28.08
CA GLU A 146 -0.50 25.70 -29.24
C GLU A 146 0.75 26.21 -29.98
N LEU A 147 1.85 26.46 -29.25
CA LEU A 147 3.14 26.89 -29.81
C LEU A 147 4.01 25.70 -30.26
N GLY A 148 3.50 24.46 -30.14
CA GLY A 148 4.25 23.24 -30.48
C GLY A 148 5.34 22.87 -29.48
N GLY A 149 5.32 23.49 -28.29
CA GLY A 149 6.24 23.18 -27.20
C GLY A 149 6.02 21.76 -26.66
N LYS A 150 7.12 21.06 -26.41
CA LYS A 150 7.07 19.76 -25.71
C LYS A 150 7.29 20.00 -24.22
N ILE A 151 6.40 19.47 -23.44
CA ILE A 151 6.42 19.58 -22.00
C ILE A 151 7.45 18.62 -21.43
N PRO A 152 8.30 19.02 -20.46
CA PRO A 152 9.16 18.09 -19.75
C PRO A 152 8.29 17.08 -19.02
N LYS A 153 8.51 15.79 -19.26
CA LYS A 153 7.77 14.72 -18.58
C LYS A 153 8.20 14.56 -17.13
N GLY A 154 9.45 14.93 -16.83
CA GLY A 154 10.00 14.80 -15.49
C GLY A 154 11.13 15.76 -15.20
N ALA A 155 11.27 16.15 -13.94
CA ALA A 155 12.40 16.90 -13.44
C ALA A 155 13.01 16.21 -12.22
N LEU A 156 14.34 16.30 -12.10
CA LEU A 156 15.11 15.72 -11.02
C LEU A 156 15.63 16.83 -10.10
N LEU A 157 15.21 16.81 -8.84
CA LEU A 157 15.74 17.68 -7.79
C LEU A 157 17.03 17.08 -7.24
N VAL A 158 18.14 17.78 -7.42
CA VAL A 158 19.47 17.30 -7.03
C VAL A 158 20.05 18.24 -5.96
N GLY A 159 20.62 17.68 -4.91
CA GLY A 159 21.29 18.50 -3.91
C GLY A 159 21.55 17.77 -2.60
N PRO A 160 22.30 18.36 -1.66
CA PRO A 160 22.60 17.77 -0.37
C PRO A 160 21.36 17.41 0.44
N PRO A 161 21.45 16.50 1.41
CA PRO A 161 20.34 16.20 2.31
C PRO A 161 19.95 17.44 3.12
N GLY A 162 18.69 17.53 3.52
CA GLY A 162 18.20 18.64 4.35
C GLY A 162 17.98 19.98 3.64
N THR A 163 18.22 20.09 2.33
CA THR A 163 18.02 21.33 1.56
C THR A 163 16.57 21.65 1.21
N GLY A 164 15.61 20.75 1.53
CA GLY A 164 14.18 21.03 1.34
C GLY A 164 13.60 20.54 0.00
N LYS A 165 14.25 19.62 -0.71
CA LYS A 165 13.77 19.08 -2.01
C LYS A 165 12.33 18.56 -1.96
N THR A 166 12.00 17.78 -0.94
CA THR A 166 10.65 17.25 -0.70
C THR A 166 9.64 18.37 -0.41
N LEU A 167 10.06 19.41 0.33
CA LEU A 167 9.23 20.58 0.62
C LEU A 167 8.95 21.38 -0.66
N LEU A 168 9.99 21.61 -1.48
CA LEU A 168 9.85 22.28 -2.77
C LEU A 168 8.89 21.54 -3.71
N ALA A 169 9.01 20.21 -3.82
CA ALA A 169 8.09 19.39 -4.63
C ALA A 169 6.63 19.52 -4.17
N LYS A 170 6.39 19.52 -2.85
CA LYS A 170 5.04 19.76 -2.28
C LYS A 170 4.55 21.17 -2.59
N ALA A 171 5.43 22.17 -2.54
CA ALA A 171 5.08 23.56 -2.85
C ALA A 171 4.71 23.73 -4.33
N VAL A 172 5.38 23.06 -5.25
CA VAL A 172 5.02 23.03 -6.68
C VAL A 172 3.59 22.52 -6.87
N ALA A 173 3.24 21.40 -6.26
CA ALA A 173 1.90 20.84 -6.34
C ALA A 173 0.85 21.74 -5.71
N GLY A 174 1.16 22.32 -4.54
CA GLY A 174 0.30 23.28 -3.88
C GLY A 174 0.11 24.55 -4.71
N GLU A 175 1.15 25.10 -5.30
CA GLU A 175 1.07 26.28 -6.15
C GLU A 175 0.27 26.01 -7.44
N ALA A 176 0.45 24.83 -8.04
CA ALA A 176 -0.29 24.41 -9.23
C ALA A 176 -1.74 23.97 -8.94
N ASP A 177 -2.12 23.77 -7.68
CA ASP A 177 -3.41 23.25 -7.24
C ASP A 177 -3.79 21.91 -7.89
N VAL A 178 -2.84 20.96 -7.91
CA VAL A 178 -3.01 19.65 -8.49
C VAL A 178 -2.77 18.54 -7.45
N PRO A 179 -3.36 17.34 -7.62
CA PRO A 179 -3.07 16.18 -6.78
C PRO A 179 -1.59 15.83 -6.76
N PHE A 180 -1.10 15.45 -5.58
CA PHE A 180 0.30 15.11 -5.34
C PHE A 180 0.41 13.67 -4.80
N PHE A 181 1.10 12.81 -5.55
CA PHE A 181 1.37 11.43 -5.18
C PHE A 181 2.81 11.33 -4.70
N SER A 182 3.02 11.05 -3.41
CA SER A 182 4.37 10.97 -2.83
C SER A 182 4.70 9.55 -2.43
N LEU A 183 5.88 9.07 -2.87
CA LEU A 183 6.49 7.80 -2.48
C LEU A 183 8.00 7.98 -2.28
N SER A 184 8.57 7.09 -1.45
CA SER A 184 10.03 6.92 -1.41
C SER A 184 10.47 5.87 -2.44
N GLY A 185 11.64 6.04 -3.04
CA GLY A 185 12.27 5.02 -3.88
C GLY A 185 12.44 3.69 -3.15
N SER A 186 12.64 3.72 -1.83
CA SER A 186 12.71 2.52 -0.99
C SER A 186 11.39 1.73 -0.94
N ASP A 187 10.23 2.39 -1.12
CA ASP A 187 8.93 1.71 -1.14
C ASP A 187 8.75 0.76 -2.33
N PHE A 188 9.58 0.93 -3.35
CA PHE A 188 9.59 0.06 -4.52
C PHE A 188 10.55 -1.13 -4.39
N VAL A 189 11.47 -1.09 -3.41
CA VAL A 189 12.45 -2.15 -3.18
C VAL A 189 11.87 -3.12 -2.16
N GLU A 190 11.32 -4.22 -2.64
CA GLU A 190 10.74 -5.28 -1.81
C GLU A 190 11.48 -6.60 -2.01
N MET A 191 11.38 -7.50 -1.04
CA MET A 191 12.00 -8.83 -1.12
C MET A 191 11.27 -9.79 -2.06
N PHE A 192 10.02 -9.47 -2.45
CA PHE A 192 9.20 -10.34 -3.28
C PHE A 192 9.26 -9.91 -4.75
N VAL A 193 9.55 -10.87 -5.62
CA VAL A 193 9.69 -10.66 -7.07
C VAL A 193 8.38 -10.10 -7.67
N GLY A 194 8.50 -9.03 -8.45
CA GLY A 194 7.40 -8.40 -9.19
C GLY A 194 6.54 -7.42 -8.40
N VAL A 195 6.72 -7.31 -7.07
CA VAL A 195 5.92 -6.40 -6.24
C VAL A 195 6.26 -4.94 -6.53
N GLY A 196 7.55 -4.60 -6.64
CA GLY A 196 8.01 -3.25 -6.98
C GLY A 196 7.46 -2.79 -8.32
N ALA A 197 7.61 -3.60 -9.37
CA ALA A 197 7.08 -3.31 -10.70
C ALA A 197 5.55 -3.18 -10.72
N SER A 198 4.83 -3.96 -9.90
CA SER A 198 3.37 -3.85 -9.77
C SER A 198 2.96 -2.55 -9.11
N ARG A 199 3.68 -2.09 -8.08
CA ARG A 199 3.45 -0.80 -7.42
C ARG A 199 3.69 0.38 -8.36
N VAL A 200 4.73 0.32 -9.18
CA VAL A 200 4.99 1.33 -10.22
C VAL A 200 3.80 1.41 -11.16
N ARG A 201 3.35 0.30 -11.74
CA ARG A 201 2.18 0.30 -12.64
C ARG A 201 0.91 0.84 -11.98
N ASP A 202 0.64 0.46 -10.74
CA ASP A 202 -0.54 0.92 -10.01
C ASP A 202 -0.49 2.43 -9.74
N LEU A 203 0.67 2.95 -9.31
CA LEU A 203 0.90 4.38 -9.11
C LEU A 203 0.63 5.18 -10.38
N PHE A 204 1.22 4.76 -11.49
CA PHE A 204 1.08 5.45 -12.77
C PHE A 204 -0.35 5.37 -13.33
N ARG A 205 -1.05 4.26 -13.11
CA ARG A 205 -2.47 4.14 -13.43
C ARG A 205 -3.32 5.13 -12.63
N GLN A 206 -3.12 5.19 -11.30
CA GLN A 206 -3.84 6.13 -10.44
C GLN A 206 -3.56 7.60 -10.81
N ALA A 207 -2.33 7.92 -11.16
CA ALA A 207 -1.96 9.26 -11.60
C ALA A 207 -2.64 9.64 -12.93
N LYS A 208 -2.71 8.71 -13.88
CA LYS A 208 -3.45 8.92 -15.16
C LYS A 208 -4.94 9.21 -14.91
N GLU A 209 -5.56 8.51 -13.97
CA GLU A 209 -6.97 8.70 -13.60
C GLU A 209 -7.23 10.06 -12.93
N LYS A 210 -6.22 10.63 -12.26
CA LYS A 210 -6.32 11.92 -11.54
C LYS A 210 -5.55 13.08 -12.22
N ALA A 211 -5.20 12.95 -13.49
CA ALA A 211 -4.54 14.02 -14.22
C ALA A 211 -5.42 15.29 -14.36
N PRO A 212 -4.88 16.53 -14.28
CA PRO A 212 -3.47 16.83 -14.09
C PRO A 212 -2.98 16.60 -12.65
N CYS A 213 -1.77 16.02 -12.50
CA CYS A 213 -1.20 15.69 -11.19
C CYS A 213 0.34 15.62 -11.22
N ILE A 214 0.94 15.58 -10.03
CA ILE A 214 2.38 15.37 -9.85
C ILE A 214 2.62 14.03 -9.16
N ILE A 215 3.53 13.22 -9.71
CA ILE A 215 4.14 12.06 -9.04
C ILE A 215 5.48 12.52 -8.47
N PHE A 216 5.69 12.36 -7.18
CA PHE A 216 6.97 12.64 -6.54
C PHE A 216 7.60 11.37 -6.00
N ILE A 217 8.84 11.11 -6.41
CA ILE A 217 9.64 9.96 -5.96
C ILE A 217 10.84 10.50 -5.21
N ASP A 218 10.80 10.40 -3.89
CA ASP A 218 11.94 10.77 -3.05
C ASP A 218 12.99 9.65 -3.05
N GLU A 219 14.25 10.00 -2.86
CA GLU A 219 15.36 9.04 -2.84
C GLU A 219 15.35 8.07 -4.04
N ILE A 220 15.20 8.62 -5.26
CA ILE A 220 15.10 7.81 -6.48
C ILE A 220 16.32 6.89 -6.69
N ASP A 221 17.45 7.22 -6.09
CA ASP A 221 18.67 6.42 -6.13
C ASP A 221 18.52 5.05 -5.44
N ALA A 222 17.53 4.86 -4.58
CA ALA A 222 17.20 3.54 -4.03
C ALA A 222 16.83 2.53 -5.14
N VAL A 223 16.11 2.98 -6.20
CA VAL A 223 15.71 2.17 -7.35
C VAL A 223 16.62 2.43 -8.55
N GLY A 224 16.99 3.68 -8.77
CA GLY A 224 17.65 4.19 -9.98
C GLY A 224 19.15 4.05 -10.05
N ARG A 225 19.82 3.35 -9.13
CA ARG A 225 21.29 3.20 -9.14
C ARG A 225 21.75 2.43 -10.36
N ALA A 226 22.82 2.90 -11.01
CA ALA A 226 23.48 2.24 -12.14
C ALA A 226 23.93 0.80 -11.80
N ARG A 227 23.95 -0.05 -12.80
CA ARG A 227 24.38 -1.46 -12.68
C ARG A 227 25.81 -1.56 -12.17
N GLY A 228 25.99 -2.26 -11.05
CA GLY A 228 27.34 -2.59 -10.56
C GLY A 228 27.99 -3.65 -11.45
N LYS A 229 29.32 -3.58 -11.61
CA LYS A 229 30.11 -4.58 -12.40
C LYS A 229 30.14 -5.98 -11.76
N ASN A 230 29.66 -6.17 -10.55
CA ASN A 230 29.62 -7.47 -9.87
C ASN A 230 28.18 -7.97 -9.74
N PRO A 231 27.82 -9.06 -10.43
CA PRO A 231 26.54 -9.73 -10.24
C PRO A 231 26.62 -10.60 -8.97
N SER A 232 26.37 -10.04 -7.81
CA SER A 232 26.25 -10.81 -6.58
C SER A 232 24.86 -10.67 -5.99
N MET A 233 24.14 -11.81 -6.04
CA MET A 233 22.94 -12.20 -5.30
C MET A 233 21.64 -11.40 -5.55
N GLY A 234 20.67 -12.13 -6.09
CA GLY A 234 19.17 -12.03 -6.06
C GLY A 234 18.41 -10.72 -5.77
N GLY A 235 18.97 -9.82 -5.01
CA GLY A 235 18.35 -8.51 -4.72
C GLY A 235 18.55 -7.44 -5.80
N ASN A 236 19.48 -7.65 -6.74
CA ASN A 236 19.68 -6.71 -7.85
C ASN A 236 18.65 -6.89 -8.97
N ASP A 237 18.15 -8.11 -9.20
CA ASP A 237 17.24 -8.44 -10.29
C ASP A 237 15.87 -7.76 -10.07
N GLU A 238 15.36 -7.75 -8.84
CA GLU A 238 14.08 -7.13 -8.52
C GLU A 238 14.12 -5.61 -8.69
N ARG A 239 15.21 -5.00 -8.25
CA ARG A 239 15.43 -3.57 -8.40
C ARG A 239 15.57 -3.17 -9.87
N GLU A 240 16.29 -3.96 -10.69
CA GLU A 240 16.38 -3.75 -12.14
C GLU A 240 15.02 -3.90 -12.82
N ASN A 241 14.23 -4.89 -12.44
CA ASN A 241 12.86 -5.07 -12.95
C ASN A 241 11.98 -3.86 -12.63
N THR A 242 12.08 -3.35 -11.40
CA THR A 242 11.34 -2.16 -10.98
C THR A 242 11.80 -0.91 -11.72
N LEU A 243 13.11 -0.71 -11.88
CA LEU A 243 13.66 0.39 -12.68
C LEU A 243 13.19 0.31 -14.14
N ASN A 244 13.28 -0.86 -14.77
CA ASN A 244 12.83 -1.06 -16.15
C ASN A 244 11.32 -0.77 -16.30
N GLN A 245 10.50 -1.17 -15.30
CA GLN A 245 9.08 -0.84 -15.29
C GLN A 245 8.86 0.67 -15.18
N LEU A 246 9.61 1.36 -14.28
CA LEU A 246 9.54 2.82 -14.15
C LEU A 246 9.86 3.52 -15.47
N LEU A 247 10.96 3.11 -16.15
CA LEU A 247 11.34 3.65 -17.44
C LEU A 247 10.25 3.40 -18.50
N THR A 248 9.66 2.21 -18.51
CA THR A 248 8.58 1.85 -19.44
C THR A 248 7.33 2.72 -19.20
N GLU A 249 6.94 2.93 -17.95
CA GLU A 249 5.80 3.79 -17.63
C GLU A 249 6.08 5.24 -18.02
N MET A 250 7.29 5.77 -17.76
CA MET A 250 7.67 7.13 -18.18
C MET A 250 7.64 7.30 -19.70
N ASP A 251 8.11 6.32 -20.46
CA ASP A 251 8.07 6.35 -21.92
C ASP A 251 6.64 6.24 -22.45
N GLY A 252 5.79 5.47 -21.77
CA GLY A 252 4.38 5.26 -22.11
C GLY A 252 3.45 6.47 -21.91
N PHE A 253 3.95 7.56 -21.30
CA PHE A 253 3.20 8.82 -21.25
C PHE A 253 3.35 9.61 -22.56
N GLY A 254 2.20 9.99 -23.13
CA GLY A 254 2.19 11.03 -24.16
C GLY A 254 2.63 12.38 -23.59
N SER A 255 3.23 13.24 -24.40
CA SER A 255 3.67 14.58 -24.00
C SER A 255 2.57 15.50 -23.43
N ASN A 256 1.31 15.11 -23.55
CA ASN A 256 0.13 15.89 -23.11
C ASN A 256 -0.72 15.19 -22.05
N SER A 257 -0.17 14.23 -21.34
CA SER A 257 -0.94 13.45 -20.33
C SER A 257 -1.35 14.24 -19.08
N GLY A 258 -0.81 15.44 -18.89
CA GLY A 258 -1.05 16.24 -17.67
C GLY A 258 -0.38 15.68 -16.41
N VAL A 259 0.45 14.65 -16.53
CA VAL A 259 1.19 14.06 -15.40
C VAL A 259 2.65 14.48 -15.49
N ILE A 260 3.17 15.09 -14.43
CA ILE A 260 4.59 15.43 -14.30
C ILE A 260 5.21 14.58 -13.20
N ILE A 261 6.40 14.06 -13.47
CA ILE A 261 7.15 13.26 -12.51
C ILE A 261 8.28 14.11 -11.94
N LEU A 262 8.24 14.37 -10.65
CA LEU A 262 9.36 14.94 -9.91
C LEU A 262 10.08 13.83 -9.17
N ALA A 263 11.39 13.82 -9.20
CA ALA A 263 12.18 12.91 -8.38
C ALA A 263 13.23 13.70 -7.60
N ALA A 264 13.63 13.20 -6.44
CA ALA A 264 14.71 13.80 -5.65
C ALA A 264 15.82 12.79 -5.38
N THR A 265 17.06 13.27 -5.40
CA THR A 265 18.23 12.49 -5.02
C THR A 265 19.31 13.38 -4.37
N ASN A 266 20.06 12.79 -3.46
CA ASN A 266 21.26 13.40 -2.94
C ASN A 266 22.51 13.00 -3.74
N ARG A 267 22.37 12.01 -4.64
CA ARG A 267 23.50 11.36 -5.32
C ARG A 267 23.19 11.11 -6.79
N VAL A 268 23.28 12.15 -7.61
CA VAL A 268 23.06 12.03 -9.07
C VAL A 268 24.14 11.18 -9.75
N ASP A 269 25.34 11.13 -9.19
CA ASP A 269 26.51 10.39 -9.69
C ASP A 269 26.29 8.88 -9.82
N ILE A 270 25.42 8.32 -8.97
CA ILE A 270 25.16 6.87 -8.95
C ILE A 270 23.94 6.47 -9.77
N LEU A 271 23.16 7.43 -10.30
CA LEU A 271 21.96 7.13 -11.07
C LEU A 271 22.28 6.49 -12.42
N ASP A 272 21.40 5.59 -12.86
CA ASP A 272 21.46 5.03 -14.20
C ASP A 272 21.21 6.14 -15.25
N LYS A 273 22.11 6.24 -16.21
CA LYS A 273 22.03 7.24 -17.30
C LYS A 273 20.74 7.14 -18.11
N ALA A 274 20.08 5.99 -18.08
CA ALA A 274 18.78 5.81 -18.75
C ALA A 274 17.69 6.70 -18.15
N LEU A 275 17.76 7.01 -16.85
CA LEU A 275 16.82 7.93 -16.19
C LEU A 275 16.99 9.38 -16.64
N LEU A 276 18.22 9.77 -16.99
CA LEU A 276 18.60 11.15 -17.35
C LEU A 276 18.47 11.45 -18.87
N ARG A 277 17.85 10.54 -19.65
CA ARG A 277 17.62 10.74 -21.07
C ARG A 277 16.43 11.65 -21.33
N ALA A 278 16.45 12.31 -22.50
CA ALA A 278 15.34 13.12 -22.99
C ALA A 278 14.01 12.33 -22.99
N GLY A 279 12.97 12.96 -22.51
CA GLY A 279 11.64 12.36 -22.33
C GLY A 279 11.46 11.61 -21.02
N ARG A 280 12.44 11.68 -20.10
CA ARG A 280 12.39 11.15 -18.73
C ARG A 280 12.74 12.29 -17.76
N PHE A 281 13.82 12.18 -16.97
CA PHE A 281 14.34 13.29 -16.14
C PHE A 281 15.36 14.10 -16.95
N ASP A 282 14.88 14.81 -17.95
CA ASP A 282 15.71 15.60 -18.86
C ASP A 282 16.08 16.98 -18.27
N ARG A 283 15.39 17.40 -17.22
CA ARG A 283 15.69 18.62 -16.48
C ARG A 283 16.22 18.27 -15.08
N GLN A 284 17.39 18.81 -14.73
CA GLN A 284 17.98 18.70 -13.41
C GLN A 284 17.93 20.06 -12.76
N ILE A 285 17.29 20.15 -11.59
CA ILE A 285 17.10 21.35 -10.80
C ILE A 285 17.97 21.22 -9.56
N HIS A 286 18.91 22.12 -9.39
CA HIS A 286 19.82 22.10 -8.27
C HIS A 286 19.19 22.79 -7.06
N VAL A 287 19.19 22.09 -5.93
CA VAL A 287 18.69 22.57 -4.64
C VAL A 287 19.87 22.57 -3.68
N ASP A 288 20.67 23.63 -3.77
CA ASP A 288 21.94 23.73 -3.06
C ASP A 288 21.76 24.15 -1.59
N LEU A 289 22.87 24.18 -0.85
CA LEU A 289 22.87 24.70 0.51
C LEU A 289 22.56 26.21 0.48
N PRO A 290 21.78 26.71 1.44
CA PRO A 290 21.36 28.11 1.45
C PRO A 290 22.52 29.06 1.65
N ASP A 291 22.53 30.15 0.89
CA ASP A 291 23.46 31.27 1.08
C ASP A 291 23.16 32.05 2.38
N LEU A 292 23.93 33.11 2.67
CA LEU A 292 23.75 33.88 3.88
C LEU A 292 22.35 34.51 3.99
N ASN A 293 21.79 35.01 2.89
CA ASN A 293 20.50 35.68 2.91
C ASN A 293 19.38 34.63 2.99
N GLU A 294 19.50 33.53 2.28
CA GLU A 294 18.58 32.42 2.36
C GLU A 294 18.55 31.78 3.74
N ARG A 295 19.73 31.66 4.44
CA ARG A 295 19.77 31.20 5.83
C ARG A 295 18.99 32.12 6.77
N LYS A 296 19.06 33.45 6.57
CA LYS A 296 18.22 34.38 7.32
C LYS A 296 16.75 34.14 7.16
N GLU A 297 16.31 33.89 5.90
CA GLU A 297 14.92 33.55 5.60
C GLU A 297 14.51 32.23 6.27
N VAL A 298 15.38 31.20 6.20
CA VAL A 298 15.14 29.89 6.84
C VAL A 298 15.04 30.06 8.37
N PHE A 299 15.96 30.80 9.00
CA PHE A 299 15.83 31.14 10.42
C PHE A 299 14.51 31.87 10.70
N GLY A 300 14.13 32.85 9.87
CA GLY A 300 12.88 33.59 10.00
C GLY A 300 11.63 32.70 10.02
N VAL A 301 11.65 31.57 9.31
CA VAL A 301 10.56 30.59 9.34
C VAL A 301 10.61 29.76 10.63
N HIS A 302 11.76 29.19 10.98
CA HIS A 302 11.90 28.29 12.14
C HIS A 302 11.86 29.00 13.50
N LEU A 303 12.11 30.29 13.53
CA LEU A 303 12.01 31.11 14.76
C LEU A 303 10.55 31.52 15.07
N LYS A 304 9.65 31.57 14.09
CA LYS A 304 8.23 31.99 14.28
C LYS A 304 7.51 31.27 15.43
N PRO A 305 7.62 29.92 15.57
CA PRO A 305 6.92 29.21 16.64
C PRO A 305 7.57 29.35 18.01
N LEU A 306 8.79 29.92 18.10
CA LEU A 306 9.57 30.01 19.33
C LEU A 306 9.28 31.32 20.09
N LYS A 307 9.27 31.24 21.41
CA LYS A 307 9.25 32.43 22.27
C LYS A 307 10.66 32.95 22.45
N LEU A 308 10.99 34.00 21.71
CA LEU A 308 12.34 34.57 21.67
C LEU A 308 12.54 35.68 22.69
N ASP A 309 13.78 35.82 23.20
CA ASP A 309 14.26 36.99 23.92
C ASP A 309 14.75 38.07 22.93
N HIS A 310 14.80 39.30 23.38
CA HIS A 310 15.30 40.45 22.61
C HIS A 310 16.77 40.36 22.20
N SER A 311 17.53 39.44 22.78
CA SER A 311 18.96 39.25 22.49
C SER A 311 19.23 38.46 21.22
N VAL A 312 18.18 37.87 20.60
CA VAL A 312 18.31 37.00 19.39
C VAL A 312 18.47 37.88 18.16
N ASP A 313 19.59 37.69 17.47
CA ASP A 313 19.93 38.39 16.23
C ASP A 313 20.03 37.34 15.08
N ILE A 314 19.11 37.41 14.13
CA ILE A 314 19.05 36.51 12.97
C ILE A 314 20.30 36.67 12.10
N ASP A 315 20.80 37.91 11.94
CA ASP A 315 21.99 38.15 11.12
C ASP A 315 23.23 37.48 11.73
N LEU A 316 23.36 37.51 13.03
CA LEU A 316 24.43 36.83 13.74
C LEU A 316 24.32 35.32 13.57
N LEU A 317 23.13 34.76 13.78
CA LEU A 317 22.89 33.31 13.66
C LEU A 317 23.21 32.80 12.25
N ALA A 318 22.76 33.52 11.21
CA ALA A 318 23.04 33.17 9.83
C ALA A 318 24.54 33.25 9.49
N ARG A 319 25.29 34.15 10.09
CA ARG A 319 26.78 34.24 9.91
C ARG A 319 27.50 33.11 10.62
N GLN A 320 26.97 32.60 11.72
CA GLN A 320 27.61 31.54 12.51
C GLN A 320 27.30 30.12 12.01
N THR A 321 26.41 30.00 11.04
CA THR A 321 25.99 28.70 10.45
C THR A 321 26.35 28.56 8.97
N PRO A 322 27.61 28.80 8.56
CA PRO A 322 28.01 28.59 7.17
C PRO A 322 27.96 27.13 6.83
N GLY A 323 27.38 26.81 5.66
CA GLY A 323 27.26 25.42 5.19
C GLY A 323 26.12 24.60 5.82
N PHE A 324 25.31 25.20 6.70
CA PHE A 324 24.14 24.50 7.27
C PHE A 324 23.01 24.42 6.25
N SER A 325 22.39 23.25 6.19
CA SER A 325 21.16 23.05 5.44
C SER A 325 19.93 23.59 6.18
N GLY A 326 18.79 23.63 5.52
CA GLY A 326 17.53 23.99 6.17
C GLY A 326 17.16 23.08 7.33
N ALA A 327 17.48 21.79 7.25
CA ALA A 327 17.26 20.82 8.32
C ALA A 327 18.19 21.08 9.53
N ASP A 328 19.45 21.43 9.28
CA ASP A 328 20.40 21.77 10.36
C ASP A 328 19.94 23.01 11.11
N ILE A 329 19.49 24.06 10.40
CA ILE A 329 18.93 25.27 11.00
C ILE A 329 17.68 24.96 11.83
N ALA A 330 16.78 24.12 11.32
CA ALA A 330 15.60 23.67 12.06
C ALA A 330 16.00 22.95 13.36
N ASN A 331 17.02 22.07 13.28
CA ASN A 331 17.56 21.36 14.43
C ASN A 331 18.18 22.33 15.46
N VAL A 332 18.99 23.30 15.02
CA VAL A 332 19.57 24.35 15.91
C VAL A 332 18.46 25.13 16.64
N CYS A 333 17.40 25.50 15.93
CA CYS A 333 16.25 26.19 16.53
C CYS A 333 15.55 25.34 17.60
N ASN A 334 15.38 24.05 17.34
CA ASN A 334 14.81 23.12 18.30
C ASN A 334 15.71 22.88 19.51
N GLU A 335 17.02 22.65 19.29
CA GLU A 335 18.00 22.46 20.37
C GLU A 335 18.12 23.70 21.26
N ALA A 336 18.13 24.89 20.68
CA ALA A 336 18.14 26.11 21.45
C ALA A 336 16.92 26.22 22.38
N ALA A 337 15.75 25.85 21.92
CA ALA A 337 14.54 25.80 22.74
C ALA A 337 14.64 24.78 23.87
N LEU A 338 15.21 23.59 23.61
CA LEU A 338 15.43 22.54 24.61
C LEU A 338 16.48 23.00 25.67
N ILE A 339 17.54 23.66 25.24
CA ILE A 339 18.58 24.25 26.16
C ILE A 339 17.95 25.31 27.06
N ALA A 340 17.16 26.23 26.49
CA ALA A 340 16.46 27.26 27.27
C ALA A 340 15.53 26.64 28.31
N ALA A 341 14.74 25.61 27.89
CA ALA A 341 13.84 24.88 28.80
C ALA A 341 14.61 24.16 29.92
N ARG A 342 15.73 23.50 29.60
CA ARG A 342 16.59 22.81 30.58
C ARG A 342 17.15 23.77 31.64
N HIS A 343 17.45 25.02 31.26
CA HIS A 343 17.91 26.06 32.17
C HIS A 343 16.78 26.84 32.86
N GLY A 344 15.51 26.45 32.66
CA GLY A 344 14.35 27.10 33.26
C GLY A 344 14.10 28.53 32.74
N ARG A 345 14.60 28.90 31.56
CA ARG A 345 14.45 30.23 30.97
C ARG A 345 13.03 30.40 30.38
N PRO A 346 12.42 31.61 30.53
CA PRO A 346 11.07 31.86 30.03
C PRO A 346 11.00 32.10 28.52
N ALA A 347 12.14 32.31 27.85
CA ALA A 347 12.32 32.57 26.44
C ALA A 347 13.69 32.11 25.97
N VAL A 348 13.80 31.82 24.68
CA VAL A 348 15.05 31.38 24.04
C VAL A 348 15.92 32.60 23.76
N GLY A 349 17.13 32.64 24.30
CA GLY A 349 18.07 33.74 24.17
C GLY A 349 19.23 33.42 23.23
N LYS A 350 20.05 34.46 22.95
CA LYS A 350 21.22 34.33 22.08
C LYS A 350 22.17 33.21 22.53
N GLN A 351 22.42 33.07 23.86
CA GLN A 351 23.34 32.05 24.36
C GLN A 351 22.85 30.64 24.10
N ASP A 352 21.52 30.41 24.18
CA ASP A 352 20.94 29.09 23.88
C ASP A 352 21.19 28.68 22.43
N PHE A 353 21.12 29.64 21.50
CA PHE A 353 21.43 29.38 20.09
C PHE A 353 22.92 29.12 19.87
N LEU A 354 23.82 29.84 20.53
CA LEU A 354 25.27 29.60 20.43
C LEU A 354 25.61 28.20 20.91
N ASP A 355 25.09 27.83 22.08
CA ASP A 355 25.29 26.49 22.64
C ASP A 355 24.72 25.40 21.74
N ALA A 356 23.57 25.64 21.05
CA ALA A 356 22.96 24.73 20.09
C ALA A 356 23.81 24.60 18.81
N VAL A 357 24.40 25.70 18.32
CA VAL A 357 25.28 25.65 17.13
C VAL A 357 26.54 24.85 17.46
N ASP A 358 27.16 25.08 18.64
CA ASP A 358 28.33 24.32 19.06
C ASP A 358 28.04 22.83 19.19
N LEU A 359 26.89 22.44 19.74
CA LEU A 359 26.46 21.06 19.78
C LEU A 359 26.24 20.45 18.36
N SER A 360 25.65 21.21 17.44
CA SER A 360 25.44 20.77 16.07
C SER A 360 26.74 20.53 15.32
N LEU A 361 27.76 21.40 15.54
CA LEU A 361 29.08 21.24 14.91
C LEU A 361 29.87 20.03 15.41
N ILE A 362 29.57 19.51 16.59
CA ILE A 362 30.19 18.28 17.12
C ILE A 362 29.62 17.01 16.42
N HIS A 363 28.45 17.12 15.86
CA HIS A 363 27.73 15.99 15.20
C HIS A 363 27.82 15.98 13.67
N ILE A 364 28.39 17.01 13.04
CA ILE A 364 28.73 17.08 11.62
C ILE A 364 30.17 16.60 11.42
#